data_a2a8afbe57df9b74fa7b203cb4e42a8b
#
_entry.id   a2a8afbe57df9b74fa7b203cb4e42a8b
#
_cell.length_a   1.000
_cell.length_b   1.000
_cell.length_c   1.000
_cell.angle_alpha   90.00
_cell.angle_beta   90.00
_cell.angle_gamma   90.00
#
_symmetry.space_group_name_H-M   'P 1'
#
loop_
_entity.id
_entity.type
_entity.pdbx_description
1 polymer ?
#
loop_
_entity_poly.entity_id
_entity_poly.type
_entity_poly.pdbx_seq_one_letter_code
_entity_poly.pdbx_strand_id
1 'polypeptide(L)'
;MKNLLQELKESKNVRSNLSSLRQMVKEDAGRKDALTFFEANAGLMESFLEQEDAKTRKNAALLVGDLGMSELATVLYQGYKTEMTLFVKASYLQALALLDAEELIENLKEDLKELQQQDVTEENKKHIDEEMRALRAILIQYEGIDAHKVDYKGKSVSALLICNRNLRENVKNMVTCGKAEVHPMGVLVETDRLEELLTIRTFREVVFPLPKKGLIPGNPEEAAKAIWNAGIMDLLNGLHQGEGNFYYRIECKNSMELEQRSTFTKKLSAALDRISKGALVNSTGDYEVEIRLIANKEGNYFPCVKLYTLQDKRFTYRKNAIASSIHPSTAALMMEVAEKYLKEDAQIMDPFCGVGTMLIERHKKLAAKEIYGTDIFGDAIIGARENAQLAGVRVNYIHRDFMDFAHDYLFDEIITNMPIRGKKTKQEMDEFYGEFFKKAQEILKQNAIMILYTNEMGFVKKYLRLHKEYQLLQEVVMQPKTDFNMVIIRYHK
;
A
#
# COMPACT_ATOMS: atom_id res chain seq x y z
N MET A 1 21.85 1.73 -34.00
CA MET A 1 20.59 2.18 -34.59
C MET A 1 20.63 2.18 -36.10
N LYS A 2 21.34 3.08 -36.83
CA LYS A 2 21.30 3.19 -38.29
C LYS A 2 21.55 1.88 -39.05
N ASN A 3 22.58 1.11 -38.70
CA ASN A 3 22.85 -0.21 -39.31
C ASN A 3 21.72 -1.19 -39.09
N LEU A 4 21.13 -1.22 -37.88
CA LEU A 4 20.02 -2.12 -37.53
C LEU A 4 18.76 -1.79 -38.35
N LEU A 5 18.42 -0.50 -38.48
CA LEU A 5 17.28 -0.06 -39.31
C LEU A 5 17.51 -0.35 -40.79
N GLN A 6 18.75 -0.21 -41.30
CA GLN A 6 19.09 -0.55 -42.66
C GLN A 6 18.97 -2.07 -42.93
N GLU A 7 19.44 -2.91 -41.99
CA GLU A 7 19.26 -4.37 -42.12
C GLU A 7 17.80 -4.77 -42.09
N LEU A 8 16.95 -4.13 -41.27
CA LEU A 8 15.49 -4.34 -41.27
C LEU A 8 14.88 -4.01 -42.63
N LYS A 9 15.29 -2.89 -43.27
CA LYS A 9 14.84 -2.52 -44.61
C LYS A 9 15.23 -3.54 -45.67
N GLU A 10 16.39 -4.16 -45.50
CA GLU A 10 16.91 -5.21 -46.40
C GLU A 10 16.39 -6.61 -46.02
N SER A 11 15.46 -6.73 -45.06
CA SER A 11 14.94 -7.99 -44.54
C SER A 11 16.02 -8.96 -44.02
N LYS A 12 17.13 -8.41 -43.51
CA LYS A 12 18.23 -9.19 -42.95
C LYS A 12 18.11 -9.27 -41.43
N ASN A 13 18.36 -10.43 -40.84
CA ASN A 13 18.37 -10.68 -39.42
C ASN A 13 17.12 -10.11 -38.69
N VAL A 14 15.95 -10.11 -39.32
CA VAL A 14 14.73 -9.40 -38.90
C VAL A 14 14.40 -9.66 -37.45
N ARG A 15 14.34 -10.93 -37.03
CA ARG A 15 13.98 -11.33 -35.66
C ARG A 15 14.92 -10.71 -34.58
N SER A 16 16.24 -10.83 -34.79
CA SER A 16 17.22 -10.30 -33.82
C SER A 16 17.21 -8.78 -33.78
N ASN A 17 17.08 -8.14 -34.95
CA ASN A 17 17.04 -6.70 -35.10
C ASN A 17 15.79 -6.09 -34.46
N LEU A 18 14.60 -6.69 -34.64
CA LEU A 18 13.37 -6.28 -33.94
C LEU A 18 13.51 -6.41 -32.42
N SER A 19 14.11 -7.50 -31.94
CA SER A 19 14.32 -7.70 -30.49
C SER A 19 15.26 -6.64 -29.91
N SER A 20 16.38 -6.33 -30.62
CA SER A 20 17.34 -5.31 -30.19
C SER A 20 16.73 -3.91 -30.24
N LEU A 21 15.96 -3.61 -31.29
CA LEU A 21 15.29 -2.32 -31.45
C LEU A 21 14.28 -2.08 -30.31
N ARG A 22 13.49 -3.11 -29.96
CA ARG A 22 12.55 -3.04 -28.84
C ARG A 22 13.25 -2.68 -27.52
N GLN A 23 14.40 -3.30 -27.25
CA GLN A 23 15.17 -2.99 -26.05
C GLN A 23 15.62 -1.51 -26.04
N MET A 24 16.16 -1.04 -27.15
CA MET A 24 16.58 0.36 -27.30
C MET A 24 15.42 1.35 -27.14
N VAL A 25 14.24 1.04 -27.69
CA VAL A 25 13.04 1.88 -27.59
C VAL A 25 12.54 1.96 -26.14
N LYS A 26 12.60 0.85 -25.39
CA LYS A 26 12.20 0.82 -23.96
C LYS A 26 13.12 1.64 -23.06
N GLU A 27 14.38 1.79 -23.43
CA GLU A 27 15.36 2.66 -22.74
C GLU A 27 15.27 4.12 -23.21
N ASP A 28 14.22 4.48 -23.98
CA ASP A 28 14.00 5.77 -24.62
C ASP A 28 15.11 6.20 -25.60
N ALA A 29 16.03 5.28 -25.89
CA ALA A 29 17.13 5.50 -26.82
C ALA A 29 16.67 5.22 -28.27
N GLY A 30 16.47 6.30 -29.03
CA GLY A 30 16.19 6.21 -30.46
C GLY A 30 14.74 5.91 -30.84
N ARG A 31 13.78 6.09 -29.94
CA ARG A 31 12.33 5.95 -30.24
C ARG A 31 11.91 6.82 -31.41
N LYS A 32 12.35 8.08 -31.42
CA LYS A 32 12.05 9.05 -32.49
C LYS A 32 12.63 8.60 -33.84
N ASP A 33 13.89 8.12 -33.84
CA ASP A 33 14.53 7.66 -35.07
C ASP A 33 13.83 6.42 -35.64
N ALA A 34 13.40 5.51 -34.78
CA ALA A 34 12.65 4.32 -35.17
C ALA A 34 11.27 4.67 -35.76
N LEU A 35 10.52 5.58 -35.13
CA LEU A 35 9.23 6.07 -35.65
C LEU A 35 9.42 6.71 -37.03
N THR A 36 10.34 7.68 -37.18
CA THR A 36 10.61 8.32 -38.46
C THR A 36 11.02 7.33 -39.52
N PHE A 37 11.76 6.28 -39.16
CA PHE A 37 12.15 5.23 -40.10
C PHE A 37 10.92 4.42 -40.60
N PHE A 38 10.02 3.99 -39.69
CA PHE A 38 8.84 3.22 -40.09
C PHE A 38 7.80 4.08 -40.85
N GLU A 39 7.64 5.35 -40.47
CA GLU A 39 6.85 6.32 -41.22
C GLU A 39 7.35 6.48 -42.67
N ALA A 40 8.69 6.55 -42.87
CA ALA A 40 9.30 6.65 -44.19
C ALA A 40 9.29 5.32 -44.98
N ASN A 41 9.02 4.19 -44.33
CA ASN A 41 8.94 2.88 -44.94
C ASN A 41 7.59 2.21 -44.61
N ALA A 42 6.50 2.88 -45.02
CA ALA A 42 5.13 2.38 -44.81
C ALA A 42 4.98 0.95 -45.36
N GLY A 43 4.21 0.12 -44.64
CA GLY A 43 4.01 -1.30 -44.97
C GLY A 43 5.13 -2.25 -44.52
N LEU A 44 6.30 -1.74 -44.10
CA LEU A 44 7.39 -2.61 -43.66
C LEU A 44 7.04 -3.32 -42.35
N MET A 45 6.41 -2.62 -41.40
CA MET A 45 5.97 -3.21 -40.12
C MET A 45 4.90 -4.27 -40.35
N GLU A 46 3.93 -4.02 -41.22
CA GLU A 46 2.89 -4.98 -41.63
C GLU A 46 3.51 -6.24 -42.21
N SER A 47 4.52 -6.08 -43.09
CA SER A 47 5.24 -7.23 -43.65
C SER A 47 5.95 -8.10 -42.61
N PHE A 48 6.36 -7.51 -41.48
CA PHE A 48 6.94 -8.25 -40.33
C PHE A 48 5.88 -8.97 -39.52
N LEU A 49 4.67 -8.45 -39.46
CA LEU A 49 3.53 -9.11 -38.80
C LEU A 49 3.03 -10.34 -39.61
N GLU A 50 3.31 -10.40 -40.88
CA GLU A 50 2.94 -11.50 -41.80
C GLU A 50 4.04 -12.56 -42.00
N GLN A 51 5.23 -12.40 -41.39
CA GLN A 51 6.34 -13.34 -41.53
C GLN A 51 5.99 -14.75 -41.04
N GLU A 52 6.54 -15.79 -41.66
CA GLU A 52 6.34 -17.19 -41.25
C GLU A 52 6.88 -17.45 -39.82
N ASP A 53 8.02 -16.84 -39.45
CA ASP A 53 8.61 -17.01 -38.12
C ASP A 53 7.75 -16.36 -37.03
N ALA A 54 7.12 -17.19 -36.20
CA ALA A 54 6.26 -16.77 -35.11
C ALA A 54 6.95 -15.80 -34.09
N LYS A 55 8.26 -15.93 -33.88
CA LYS A 55 9.01 -15.03 -33.02
C LYS A 55 9.25 -13.66 -33.64
N THR A 56 9.34 -13.60 -34.96
CA THR A 56 9.38 -12.34 -35.69
C THR A 56 8.06 -11.62 -35.59
N ARG A 57 6.92 -12.28 -35.84
CA ARG A 57 5.58 -11.70 -35.64
C ARG A 57 5.38 -11.18 -34.24
N LYS A 58 5.76 -11.97 -33.22
CA LYS A 58 5.73 -11.56 -31.84
C LYS A 58 6.51 -10.26 -31.59
N ASN A 59 7.75 -10.18 -32.04
CA ASN A 59 8.60 -9.01 -31.83
C ASN A 59 8.09 -7.79 -32.61
N ALA A 60 7.53 -7.97 -33.80
CA ALA A 60 6.91 -6.93 -34.60
C ALA A 60 5.68 -6.36 -33.87
N ALA A 61 4.75 -7.21 -33.43
CA ALA A 61 3.57 -6.79 -32.70
C ALA A 61 3.92 -5.98 -31.45
N LEU A 62 4.83 -6.49 -30.64
CA LEU A 62 5.27 -5.80 -29.43
C LEU A 62 6.02 -4.47 -29.72
N LEU A 63 6.76 -4.38 -30.84
CA LEU A 63 7.43 -3.15 -31.26
C LEU A 63 6.41 -2.08 -31.69
N VAL A 64 5.33 -2.46 -32.38
CA VAL A 64 4.23 -1.54 -32.70
C VAL A 64 3.69 -0.87 -31.45
N GLY A 65 3.42 -1.67 -30.40
CA GLY A 65 2.99 -1.14 -29.10
C GLY A 65 4.05 -0.27 -28.42
N ASP A 66 5.31 -0.75 -28.36
CA ASP A 66 6.43 -0.01 -27.74
C ASP A 66 6.67 1.36 -28.44
N LEU A 67 6.37 1.48 -29.74
CA LEU A 67 6.45 2.71 -30.54
C LEU A 67 5.19 3.58 -30.44
N GLY A 68 4.04 3.02 -30.10
CA GLY A 68 2.76 3.74 -30.04
C GLY A 68 2.14 4.01 -31.42
N MET A 69 2.27 3.08 -32.37
CA MET A 69 1.77 3.19 -33.74
C MET A 69 0.28 2.84 -33.80
N SER A 70 -0.59 3.76 -33.32
CA SER A 70 -2.04 3.52 -33.18
C SER A 70 -2.75 3.28 -34.53
N GLU A 71 -2.22 3.77 -35.64
CA GLU A 71 -2.72 3.48 -36.98
C GLU A 71 -2.69 1.98 -37.35
N LEU A 72 -1.88 1.17 -36.65
CA LEU A 72 -1.80 -0.27 -36.83
C LEU A 72 -2.68 -1.08 -35.86
N ALA A 73 -3.50 -0.45 -35.04
CA ALA A 73 -4.34 -1.14 -34.05
C ALA A 73 -5.26 -2.18 -34.68
N THR A 74 -5.94 -1.84 -35.78
CA THR A 74 -6.81 -2.77 -36.54
C THR A 74 -6.01 -3.92 -37.13
N VAL A 75 -4.81 -3.67 -37.66
CA VAL A 75 -3.93 -4.71 -38.22
C VAL A 75 -3.48 -5.67 -37.12
N LEU A 76 -3.09 -5.16 -35.95
CA LEU A 76 -2.76 -6.02 -34.81
C LEU A 76 -3.94 -6.88 -34.35
N TYR A 77 -5.14 -6.31 -34.33
CA TYR A 77 -6.35 -7.07 -33.96
C TYR A 77 -6.63 -8.20 -34.98
N GLN A 78 -6.54 -7.93 -36.27
CA GLN A 78 -6.68 -8.97 -37.27
C GLN A 78 -5.57 -10.05 -37.15
N GLY A 79 -4.33 -9.63 -36.89
CA GLY A 79 -3.24 -10.53 -36.57
C GLY A 79 -3.54 -11.43 -35.38
N TYR A 80 -4.11 -10.87 -34.29
CA TYR A 80 -4.55 -11.64 -33.13
C TYR A 80 -5.60 -12.71 -33.50
N LYS A 81 -6.62 -12.34 -34.28
CA LYS A 81 -7.71 -13.27 -34.68
C LYS A 81 -7.20 -14.41 -35.57
N THR A 82 -6.22 -14.16 -36.42
CA THR A 82 -5.69 -15.14 -37.38
C THR A 82 -4.48 -15.92 -36.87
N GLU A 83 -3.85 -15.51 -35.79
CA GLU A 83 -2.66 -16.17 -35.23
C GLU A 83 -2.98 -17.57 -34.69
N MET A 84 -2.24 -18.55 -35.20
CA MET A 84 -2.38 -19.95 -34.80
C MET A 84 -1.39 -20.36 -33.68
N THR A 85 -0.34 -19.58 -33.49
CA THR A 85 0.72 -19.89 -32.52
C THR A 85 0.37 -19.30 -31.12
N LEU A 86 -0.03 -20.14 -30.21
CA LEU A 86 -0.57 -19.74 -28.90
C LEU A 86 0.29 -18.72 -28.15
N PHE A 87 1.64 -18.90 -28.13
CA PHE A 87 2.52 -17.99 -27.39
C PHE A 87 2.68 -16.59 -28.03
N VAL A 88 2.14 -16.38 -29.23
CA VAL A 88 2.19 -15.09 -29.93
C VAL A 88 0.93 -14.28 -29.69
N LYS A 89 -0.24 -14.92 -29.61
CA LYS A 89 -1.56 -14.26 -29.45
C LYS A 89 -1.60 -13.17 -28.40
N ALA A 90 -1.18 -13.48 -27.18
CA ALA A 90 -1.16 -12.50 -26.10
C ALA A 90 -0.26 -11.29 -26.39
N SER A 91 0.71 -11.40 -27.30
CA SER A 91 1.62 -10.31 -27.65
C SER A 91 0.96 -9.25 -28.52
N TYR A 92 0.02 -9.64 -29.38
CA TYR A 92 -0.82 -8.68 -30.12
C TYR A 92 -1.69 -7.86 -29.15
N LEU A 93 -2.34 -8.53 -28.20
CA LEU A 93 -3.16 -7.86 -27.18
C LEU A 93 -2.34 -6.94 -26.25
N GLN A 94 -1.12 -7.38 -25.87
CA GLN A 94 -0.20 -6.54 -25.10
C GLN A 94 0.23 -5.29 -25.87
N ALA A 95 0.38 -5.37 -27.16
CA ALA A 95 0.66 -4.22 -28.00
C ALA A 95 -0.57 -3.30 -28.10
N LEU A 96 -1.75 -3.86 -28.34
CA LEU A 96 -3.01 -3.10 -28.36
C LEU A 96 -3.27 -2.34 -27.07
N ALA A 97 -2.89 -2.88 -25.93
CA ALA A 97 -3.01 -2.19 -24.63
C ALA A 97 -2.17 -0.88 -24.52
N LEU A 98 -1.22 -0.67 -25.44
CA LEU A 98 -0.37 0.52 -25.50
C LEU A 98 -0.81 1.52 -26.59
N LEU A 99 -1.85 1.19 -27.35
CA LEU A 99 -2.35 1.95 -28.48
C LEU A 99 -3.75 2.48 -28.19
N ASP A 100 -4.23 3.37 -29.04
CA ASP A 100 -5.65 3.70 -29.08
C ASP A 100 -6.41 2.55 -29.78
N ALA A 101 -7.24 1.86 -29.00
CA ALA A 101 -8.03 0.70 -29.43
C ALA A 101 -9.54 0.87 -29.12
N GLU A 102 -10.01 2.11 -28.94
CA GLU A 102 -11.40 2.40 -28.53
C GLU A 102 -12.41 1.74 -29.48
N GLU A 103 -12.19 1.80 -30.79
CA GLU A 103 -13.06 1.21 -31.80
C GLU A 103 -13.15 -0.34 -31.74
N LEU A 104 -12.20 -1.00 -31.07
CA LEU A 104 -12.11 -2.46 -30.97
C LEU A 104 -12.74 -3.02 -29.68
N ILE A 105 -13.22 -2.18 -28.77
CA ILE A 105 -13.64 -2.58 -27.42
C ILE A 105 -14.74 -3.63 -27.44
N GLU A 106 -15.78 -3.46 -28.26
CA GLU A 106 -16.88 -4.43 -28.34
C GLU A 106 -16.39 -5.79 -28.87
N ASN A 107 -15.51 -5.79 -29.85
CA ASN A 107 -14.90 -7.02 -30.37
C ASN A 107 -14.04 -7.73 -29.29
N LEU A 108 -13.25 -6.97 -28.54
CA LEU A 108 -12.41 -7.51 -27.46
C LEU A 108 -13.26 -8.07 -26.30
N LYS A 109 -14.45 -7.54 -26.04
CA LYS A 109 -15.42 -8.11 -25.09
C LYS A 109 -15.96 -9.47 -25.55
N GLU A 110 -16.27 -9.58 -26.85
CA GLU A 110 -16.71 -10.85 -27.42
C GLU A 110 -15.60 -11.89 -27.36
N ASP A 111 -14.36 -11.52 -27.72
CA ASP A 111 -13.19 -12.38 -27.63
C ASP A 111 -12.95 -12.88 -26.18
N LEU A 112 -13.12 -12.01 -25.18
CA LEU A 112 -13.00 -12.41 -23.80
C LEU A 112 -14.06 -13.43 -23.39
N LYS A 113 -15.32 -13.25 -23.85
CA LYS A 113 -16.39 -14.21 -23.57
C LYS A 113 -16.13 -15.57 -24.24
N GLU A 114 -15.68 -15.57 -25.49
CA GLU A 114 -15.30 -16.79 -26.21
C GLU A 114 -14.17 -17.53 -25.48
N LEU A 115 -13.14 -16.80 -25.07
CA LEU A 115 -11.97 -17.35 -24.39
C LEU A 115 -12.33 -17.94 -23.00
N GLN A 116 -13.29 -17.34 -22.28
CA GLN A 116 -13.81 -17.86 -21.00
C GLN A 116 -14.56 -19.18 -21.13
N GLN A 117 -15.12 -19.48 -22.30
CA GLN A 117 -15.84 -20.72 -22.60
C GLN A 117 -14.94 -21.82 -23.17
N GLN A 118 -13.70 -21.49 -23.54
CA GLN A 118 -12.76 -22.43 -24.15
C GLN A 118 -12.29 -23.48 -23.14
N ASP A 119 -12.16 -24.72 -23.60
CA ASP A 119 -11.61 -25.81 -22.80
C ASP A 119 -10.14 -25.57 -22.45
N VAL A 120 -9.82 -25.62 -21.17
CA VAL A 120 -8.47 -25.42 -20.64
C VAL A 120 -7.78 -26.76 -20.46
N THR A 121 -6.69 -26.98 -21.19
CA THR A 121 -5.80 -28.14 -21.05
C THR A 121 -4.46 -27.71 -20.44
N GLU A 122 -3.65 -28.66 -19.96
CA GLU A 122 -2.31 -28.33 -19.45
C GLU A 122 -1.39 -27.66 -20.50
N GLU A 123 -1.64 -27.92 -21.79
CA GLU A 123 -0.85 -27.37 -22.90
C GLU A 123 -1.22 -25.92 -23.21
N ASN A 124 -2.51 -25.56 -23.18
CA ASN A 124 -2.99 -24.23 -23.56
C ASN A 124 -3.19 -23.27 -22.38
N LYS A 125 -3.29 -23.80 -21.15
CA LYS A 125 -3.58 -23.08 -19.90
C LYS A 125 -2.80 -21.77 -19.75
N LYS A 126 -1.48 -21.82 -19.88
CA LYS A 126 -0.62 -20.65 -19.76
C LYS A 126 -0.96 -19.57 -20.77
N HIS A 127 -1.26 -19.96 -21.99
CA HIS A 127 -1.53 -19.05 -23.10
C HIS A 127 -2.90 -18.39 -22.95
N ILE A 128 -3.91 -19.18 -22.58
CA ILE A 128 -5.25 -18.66 -22.27
C ILE A 128 -5.19 -17.66 -21.11
N ASP A 129 -4.44 -17.95 -20.04
CA ASP A 129 -4.25 -17.04 -18.92
C ASP A 129 -3.59 -15.70 -19.34
N GLU A 130 -2.61 -15.77 -20.25
CA GLU A 130 -1.92 -14.58 -20.79
C GLU A 130 -2.85 -13.75 -21.69
N GLU A 131 -3.65 -14.39 -22.55
CA GLU A 131 -4.65 -13.73 -23.41
C GLU A 131 -5.75 -13.06 -22.57
N MET A 132 -6.36 -13.81 -21.65
CA MET A 132 -7.41 -13.27 -20.75
C MET A 132 -6.92 -12.06 -19.95
N ARG A 133 -5.68 -12.11 -19.45
CA ARG A 133 -5.09 -10.98 -18.71
C ARG A 133 -4.91 -9.77 -19.62
N ALA A 134 -4.43 -9.95 -20.85
CA ALA A 134 -4.22 -8.85 -21.78
C ALA A 134 -5.54 -8.23 -22.22
N LEU A 135 -6.56 -9.02 -22.56
CA LEU A 135 -7.90 -8.55 -22.90
C LEU A 135 -8.52 -7.72 -21.74
N ARG A 136 -8.49 -8.26 -20.53
CA ARG A 136 -9.02 -7.55 -19.33
C ARG A 136 -8.30 -6.24 -19.07
N ALA A 137 -6.97 -6.20 -19.25
CA ALA A 137 -6.21 -4.97 -19.06
C ALA A 137 -6.65 -3.87 -20.03
N ILE A 138 -6.91 -4.20 -21.31
CA ILE A 138 -7.44 -3.25 -22.30
C ILE A 138 -8.83 -2.78 -21.87
N LEU A 139 -9.74 -3.70 -21.57
CA LEU A 139 -11.11 -3.35 -21.22
C LEU A 139 -11.19 -2.46 -19.98
N ILE A 140 -10.41 -2.77 -18.94
CA ILE A 140 -10.34 -1.93 -17.72
C ILE A 140 -9.79 -0.53 -18.03
N GLN A 141 -8.82 -0.41 -18.93
CA GLN A 141 -8.24 0.89 -19.31
C GLN A 141 -9.28 1.82 -19.93
N TYR A 142 -10.21 1.30 -20.73
CA TYR A 142 -11.23 2.10 -21.43
C TYR A 142 -12.50 2.28 -20.61
N GLU A 143 -12.95 1.25 -19.92
CA GLU A 143 -14.25 1.27 -19.23
C GLU A 143 -14.11 1.51 -17.72
N GLY A 144 -12.88 1.37 -17.19
CA GLY A 144 -12.66 1.36 -15.74
C GLY A 144 -13.16 0.07 -15.09
N ILE A 145 -13.37 0.13 -13.79
CA ILE A 145 -14.05 -0.92 -13.03
C ILE A 145 -15.36 -0.36 -12.46
N ASP A 146 -16.40 -1.15 -12.55
CA ASP A 146 -17.66 -0.85 -11.87
C ASP A 146 -17.56 -1.40 -10.43
N ALA A 147 -17.08 -0.53 -9.51
CA ALA A 147 -16.80 -0.93 -8.15
C ALA A 147 -18.09 -1.14 -7.35
N HIS A 148 -18.17 -2.25 -6.64
CA HIS A 148 -19.28 -2.58 -5.77
C HIS A 148 -19.41 -1.58 -4.62
N LYS A 149 -20.63 -1.38 -4.16
CA LYS A 149 -20.89 -0.58 -2.98
C LYS A 149 -20.88 -1.44 -1.73
N VAL A 150 -20.00 -1.10 -0.77
CA VAL A 150 -19.97 -1.80 0.51
C VAL A 150 -21.28 -1.65 1.28
N ASP A 151 -21.77 -2.75 1.82
CA ASP A 151 -23.00 -2.84 2.62
C ASP A 151 -22.80 -3.79 3.80
N TYR A 152 -22.49 -3.25 4.95
CA TYR A 152 -22.19 -4.02 6.17
C TYR A 152 -23.17 -3.77 7.31
N LYS A 153 -24.11 -2.80 7.18
CA LYS A 153 -24.98 -2.40 8.28
C LYS A 153 -25.89 -3.54 8.72
N GLY A 154 -25.83 -3.86 10.01
CA GLY A 154 -26.60 -4.94 10.62
C GLY A 154 -26.20 -6.36 10.17
N LYS A 155 -25.08 -6.49 9.46
CA LYS A 155 -24.54 -7.80 9.05
C LYS A 155 -23.47 -8.26 10.04
N SER A 156 -23.54 -9.51 10.48
CA SER A 156 -22.52 -10.10 11.32
C SER A 156 -21.25 -10.35 10.51
N VAL A 157 -20.14 -9.83 10.99
CA VAL A 157 -18.83 -9.92 10.34
C VAL A 157 -17.75 -10.36 11.32
N SER A 158 -16.76 -11.08 10.82
CA SER A 158 -15.50 -11.35 11.51
C SER A 158 -14.45 -10.38 10.98
N ALA A 159 -14.02 -9.41 11.79
CA ALA A 159 -13.07 -8.38 11.45
C ALA A 159 -11.78 -8.55 12.25
N LEU A 160 -10.62 -8.50 11.58
CA LEU A 160 -9.31 -8.53 12.21
C LEU A 160 -8.70 -7.12 12.22
N LEU A 161 -8.59 -6.51 13.39
CA LEU A 161 -7.97 -5.22 13.61
C LEU A 161 -6.46 -5.41 13.68
N ILE A 162 -5.73 -5.05 12.63
CA ILE A 162 -4.26 -5.13 12.61
C ILE A 162 -3.69 -4.02 13.49
N CYS A 163 -3.04 -4.38 14.56
CA CYS A 163 -2.53 -3.43 15.54
C CYS A 163 -1.15 -3.82 16.08
N ASN A 164 -0.63 -3.00 16.98
CA ASN A 164 0.64 -3.25 17.64
C ASN A 164 0.62 -4.58 18.41
N ARG A 165 1.58 -5.45 18.09
CA ARG A 165 1.63 -6.82 18.64
C ARG A 165 1.77 -6.86 20.16
N ASN A 166 2.49 -5.91 20.76
CA ASN A 166 2.73 -5.88 22.19
C ASN A 166 1.57 -5.25 22.99
N LEU A 167 0.66 -4.54 22.30
CA LEU A 167 -0.44 -3.78 22.91
C LEU A 167 -1.82 -4.26 22.43
N ARG A 168 -1.92 -5.53 22.01
CA ARG A 168 -3.19 -6.12 21.53
C ARG A 168 -4.27 -6.12 22.60
N GLU A 169 -3.93 -6.36 23.86
CA GLU A 169 -4.89 -6.30 24.97
C GLU A 169 -5.44 -4.89 25.15
N ASN A 170 -4.62 -3.85 24.99
CA ASN A 170 -5.09 -2.47 25.05
C ASN A 170 -6.13 -2.19 23.96
N VAL A 171 -5.86 -2.65 22.72
CA VAL A 171 -6.81 -2.48 21.60
C VAL A 171 -8.06 -3.32 21.80
N LYS A 172 -7.94 -4.56 22.31
CA LYS A 172 -9.08 -5.43 22.65
C LYS A 172 -10.00 -4.79 23.67
N ASN A 173 -9.44 -4.17 24.71
CA ASN A 173 -10.22 -3.51 25.78
C ASN A 173 -11.02 -2.29 25.29
N MET A 174 -10.68 -1.73 24.13
CA MET A 174 -11.43 -0.65 23.49
C MET A 174 -12.63 -1.16 22.68
N VAL A 175 -12.72 -2.44 22.41
CA VAL A 175 -13.83 -3.03 21.66
C VAL A 175 -15.03 -3.20 22.58
N THR A 176 -16.08 -2.42 22.37
CA THR A 176 -17.34 -2.45 23.13
C THR A 176 -18.48 -3.10 22.35
N CYS A 177 -18.27 -3.35 21.06
CA CYS A 177 -19.29 -3.86 20.13
C CYS A 177 -18.92 -5.25 19.60
N GLY A 178 -19.35 -6.30 20.26
CA GLY A 178 -19.14 -7.68 19.83
C GLY A 178 -18.14 -8.47 20.68
N LYS A 179 -17.75 -9.65 20.18
CA LYS A 179 -16.82 -10.56 20.87
C LYS A 179 -15.41 -10.34 20.34
N ALA A 180 -14.50 -9.91 21.19
CA ALA A 180 -13.11 -9.63 20.83
C ALA A 180 -12.15 -10.66 21.42
N GLU A 181 -11.23 -11.17 20.60
CA GLU A 181 -10.17 -12.12 20.99
C GLU A 181 -8.81 -11.66 20.47
N VAL A 182 -7.76 -11.87 21.27
CA VAL A 182 -6.39 -11.57 20.82
C VAL A 182 -5.97 -12.58 19.75
N HIS A 183 -5.49 -12.05 18.62
CA HIS A 183 -4.97 -12.82 17.50
C HIS A 183 -3.45 -12.52 17.31
N PRO A 184 -2.63 -13.43 16.76
CA PRO A 184 -1.20 -13.17 16.52
C PRO A 184 -0.90 -11.87 15.77
N MET A 185 -1.80 -11.42 14.90
CA MET A 185 -1.64 -10.20 14.09
C MET A 185 -2.37 -8.97 14.64
N GLY A 186 -3.21 -9.12 15.67
CA GLY A 186 -4.03 -8.02 16.18
C GLY A 186 -5.16 -8.46 17.10
N VAL A 187 -6.35 -7.98 16.85
CA VAL A 187 -7.57 -8.33 17.60
C VAL A 187 -8.64 -8.78 16.62
N LEU A 188 -9.09 -10.02 16.76
CA LEU A 188 -10.21 -10.56 16.00
C LEU A 188 -11.51 -10.20 16.71
N VAL A 189 -12.46 -9.66 15.97
CA VAL A 189 -13.75 -9.21 16.51
C VAL A 189 -14.88 -9.78 15.68
N GLU A 190 -15.83 -10.41 16.32
CA GLU A 190 -17.11 -10.83 15.74
C GLU A 190 -18.18 -9.81 16.16
N THR A 191 -18.77 -9.11 15.20
CA THR A 191 -19.71 -8.01 15.45
C THR A 191 -20.71 -7.82 14.31
N ASP A 192 -21.87 -7.25 14.60
CA ASP A 192 -22.85 -6.73 13.66
C ASP A 192 -22.84 -5.20 13.61
N ARG A 193 -21.91 -4.55 14.33
CA ARG A 193 -21.73 -3.08 14.44
C ARG A 193 -20.34 -2.68 13.98
N LEU A 194 -19.99 -3.00 12.72
CA LEU A 194 -18.68 -2.69 12.16
C LEU A 194 -18.36 -1.19 12.18
N GLU A 195 -19.37 -0.32 12.04
CA GLU A 195 -19.20 1.13 12.11
C GLU A 195 -18.62 1.60 13.44
N GLU A 196 -18.95 0.95 14.56
CA GLU A 196 -18.38 1.28 15.87
C GLU A 196 -16.91 0.88 15.94
N LEU A 197 -16.52 -0.27 15.38
CA LEU A 197 -15.10 -0.63 15.29
C LEU A 197 -14.29 0.38 14.49
N LEU A 198 -14.87 0.95 13.43
CA LEU A 198 -14.23 1.96 12.60
C LEU A 198 -14.08 3.33 13.27
N THR A 199 -14.54 3.50 14.51
CA THR A 199 -14.24 4.68 15.34
C THR A 199 -12.97 4.52 16.18
N ILE A 200 -12.54 3.28 16.47
CA ILE A 200 -11.36 2.98 17.27
C ILE A 200 -10.10 3.39 16.51
N ARG A 201 -9.32 4.31 17.05
CA ARG A 201 -8.16 4.91 16.36
C ARG A 201 -6.85 4.13 16.53
N THR A 202 -6.78 3.15 17.42
CA THR A 202 -5.53 2.51 17.88
C THR A 202 -5.09 1.31 17.03
N PHE A 203 -5.83 0.89 16.03
CA PHE A 203 -5.42 -0.13 15.06
C PHE A 203 -5.06 0.50 13.70
N ARG A 204 -4.16 -0.17 12.97
CA ARG A 204 -3.62 0.35 11.70
C ARG A 204 -4.62 0.24 10.55
N GLU A 205 -5.20 -0.94 10.39
CA GLU A 205 -6.15 -1.28 9.34
C GLU A 205 -7.06 -2.44 9.77
N VAL A 206 -8.21 -2.54 9.15
CA VAL A 206 -9.12 -3.68 9.31
C VAL A 206 -9.00 -4.58 8.08
N VAL A 207 -8.96 -5.88 8.31
CA VAL A 207 -9.04 -6.91 7.27
C VAL A 207 -10.04 -7.98 7.69
N PHE A 208 -10.58 -8.71 6.73
CA PHE A 208 -11.62 -9.71 6.96
C PHE A 208 -11.05 -11.10 6.69
N PRO A 209 -10.91 -11.97 7.71
CA PRO A 209 -10.58 -13.37 7.50
C PRO A 209 -11.62 -14.06 6.62
N LEU A 210 -11.20 -15.05 5.83
CA LEU A 210 -12.15 -15.84 5.06
C LEU A 210 -13.08 -16.66 5.98
N PRO A 211 -14.36 -16.88 5.61
CA PRO A 211 -15.38 -17.50 6.48
C PRO A 211 -15.00 -18.87 7.02
N LYS A 212 -14.42 -19.74 6.18
CA LYS A 212 -13.96 -21.05 6.62
C LYS A 212 -12.51 -20.95 7.07
N LYS A 213 -12.29 -21.26 8.34
CA LYS A 213 -10.96 -21.22 8.98
C LYS A 213 -10.03 -22.26 8.33
N GLY A 214 -8.80 -21.85 8.06
CA GLY A 214 -7.77 -22.72 7.51
C GLY A 214 -6.56 -21.94 7.03
N LEU A 215 -5.45 -22.65 6.83
CA LEU A 215 -4.25 -22.10 6.21
C LEU A 215 -4.27 -22.44 4.71
N ILE A 216 -3.74 -21.54 3.93
CA ILE A 216 -3.59 -21.68 2.47
C ILE A 216 -2.21 -22.26 2.19
N PRO A 217 -2.08 -23.34 1.38
CA PRO A 217 -0.78 -23.92 1.05
C PRO A 217 0.07 -23.01 0.16
N GLY A 218 1.37 -23.28 0.12
CA GLY A 218 2.34 -22.52 -0.68
C GLY A 218 2.31 -22.82 -2.19
N ASN A 219 1.57 -23.83 -2.65
CA ASN A 219 1.40 -24.12 -4.07
C ASN A 219 0.30 -23.22 -4.67
N PRO A 220 0.53 -22.49 -5.78
CA PRO A 220 -0.44 -21.53 -6.33
C PRO A 220 -1.79 -22.13 -6.71
N GLU A 221 -1.82 -23.32 -7.32
CA GLU A 221 -3.07 -23.98 -7.75
C GLU A 221 -3.90 -24.49 -6.55
N GLU A 222 -3.23 -25.09 -5.57
CA GLU A 222 -3.87 -25.52 -4.33
C GLU A 222 -4.33 -24.32 -3.50
N ALA A 223 -3.52 -23.25 -3.48
CA ALA A 223 -3.86 -22.01 -2.81
C ALA A 223 -5.14 -21.38 -3.39
N ALA A 224 -5.28 -21.34 -4.72
CA ALA A 224 -6.47 -20.82 -5.39
C ALA A 224 -7.72 -21.66 -5.00
N LYS A 225 -7.63 -22.98 -5.03
CA LYS A 225 -8.71 -23.87 -4.60
C LYS A 225 -9.07 -23.65 -3.13
N ALA A 226 -8.06 -23.50 -2.27
CA ALA A 226 -8.27 -23.28 -0.84
C ALA A 226 -8.94 -21.95 -0.56
N ILE A 227 -8.54 -20.85 -1.23
CA ILE A 227 -9.16 -19.52 -1.11
C ILE A 227 -10.62 -19.56 -1.58
N TRP A 228 -10.88 -20.19 -2.72
CA TRP A 228 -12.24 -20.34 -3.25
C TRP A 228 -13.13 -21.11 -2.27
N ASN A 229 -12.67 -22.29 -1.82
CA ASN A 229 -13.40 -23.15 -0.89
C ASN A 229 -13.54 -22.54 0.52
N ALA A 230 -12.66 -21.59 0.89
CA ALA A 230 -12.78 -20.86 2.14
C ALA A 230 -13.90 -19.82 2.16
N GLY A 231 -14.65 -19.65 1.05
CA GLY A 231 -15.84 -18.82 0.99
C GLY A 231 -15.55 -17.36 0.70
N ILE A 232 -14.56 -17.05 -0.15
CA ILE A 232 -14.25 -15.67 -0.52
C ILE A 232 -15.45 -14.96 -1.16
N MET A 233 -16.21 -15.63 -2.02
CA MET A 233 -17.40 -15.06 -2.64
C MET A 233 -18.53 -14.84 -1.63
N ASP A 234 -18.69 -15.74 -0.65
CA ASP A 234 -19.66 -15.56 0.42
C ASP A 234 -19.37 -14.29 1.23
N LEU A 235 -18.08 -14.03 1.51
CA LEU A 235 -17.63 -12.83 2.20
C LEU A 235 -17.90 -11.59 1.35
N LEU A 236 -17.49 -11.60 0.07
CA LEU A 236 -17.60 -10.43 -0.80
C LEU A 236 -19.06 -10.08 -1.08
N ASN A 237 -19.88 -11.05 -1.50
CA ASN A 237 -21.31 -10.85 -1.74
C ASN A 237 -22.07 -10.49 -0.44
N GLY A 238 -21.63 -11.04 0.69
CA GLY A 238 -22.21 -10.72 2.00
C GLY A 238 -22.00 -9.27 2.42
N LEU A 239 -20.93 -8.62 1.99
CA LEU A 239 -20.54 -7.27 2.40
C LEU A 239 -20.70 -6.21 1.31
N HIS A 240 -21.21 -6.56 0.14
CA HIS A 240 -21.40 -5.62 -0.96
C HIS A 240 -22.80 -5.73 -1.58
N GLN A 241 -23.20 -4.62 -2.22
CA GLN A 241 -24.34 -4.54 -3.12
C GLN A 241 -23.81 -4.23 -4.53
N GLY A 242 -24.50 -4.70 -5.53
CA GLY A 242 -24.15 -4.59 -6.94
C GLY A 242 -24.01 -5.96 -7.59
N GLU A 243 -24.00 -5.96 -8.89
CA GLU A 243 -23.79 -7.14 -9.72
C GLU A 243 -22.46 -6.98 -10.46
N GLY A 244 -21.88 -8.12 -10.89
CA GLY A 244 -20.66 -8.10 -11.68
C GLY A 244 -19.50 -8.82 -11.02
N ASN A 245 -18.32 -8.59 -11.56
CA ASN A 245 -17.09 -9.26 -11.16
C ASN A 245 -16.36 -8.41 -10.12
N PHE A 246 -15.81 -9.04 -9.07
CA PHE A 246 -14.94 -8.35 -8.14
C PHE A 246 -13.52 -8.22 -8.69
N TYR A 247 -13.04 -6.98 -8.78
CA TYR A 247 -11.67 -6.69 -9.18
C TYR A 247 -10.74 -6.75 -7.98
N TYR A 248 -9.71 -7.58 -8.07
CA TYR A 248 -8.83 -7.82 -6.92
C TYR A 248 -7.34 -7.77 -7.28
N ARG A 249 -6.52 -7.52 -6.29
CA ARG A 249 -5.08 -7.79 -6.31
C ARG A 249 -4.68 -8.77 -5.21
N ILE A 250 -3.50 -9.37 -5.36
CA ILE A 250 -2.91 -10.24 -4.32
C ILE A 250 -1.73 -9.53 -3.67
N GLU A 251 -1.72 -9.48 -2.34
CA GLU A 251 -0.61 -9.00 -1.53
C GLU A 251 -0.05 -10.14 -0.67
N CYS A 252 1.20 -10.56 -0.94
CA CYS A 252 1.88 -11.59 -0.15
C CYS A 252 2.84 -10.97 0.86
N LYS A 253 2.59 -11.17 2.14
CA LYS A 253 3.48 -10.82 3.25
C LYS A 253 4.31 -12.04 3.63
N ASN A 254 5.45 -12.22 2.98
CA ASN A 254 6.37 -13.33 3.17
C ASN A 254 7.84 -12.88 3.04
N SER A 255 8.77 -13.82 3.18
CA SER A 255 10.21 -13.60 3.03
C SER A 255 10.74 -13.95 1.63
N MET A 256 9.88 -14.25 0.67
CA MET A 256 10.30 -14.56 -0.71
C MET A 256 10.95 -13.35 -1.37
N GLU A 257 11.95 -13.61 -2.21
CA GLU A 257 12.52 -12.62 -3.12
C GLU A 257 11.45 -12.08 -4.09
N LEU A 258 11.67 -10.87 -4.58
CA LEU A 258 10.67 -10.15 -5.40
C LEU A 258 10.23 -10.97 -6.63
N GLU A 259 11.16 -11.62 -7.32
CA GLU A 259 10.88 -12.41 -8.52
C GLU A 259 10.04 -13.66 -8.21
N GLN A 260 10.41 -14.38 -7.15
CA GLN A 260 9.66 -15.57 -6.70
C GLN A 260 8.24 -15.20 -6.28
N ARG A 261 8.09 -14.10 -5.52
CA ARG A 261 6.80 -13.58 -5.10
C ARG A 261 5.95 -13.14 -6.29
N SER A 262 6.54 -12.46 -7.27
CA SER A 262 5.85 -12.06 -8.51
C SER A 262 5.38 -13.27 -9.30
N THR A 263 6.21 -14.30 -9.42
CA THR A 263 5.85 -15.56 -10.09
C THR A 263 4.71 -16.28 -9.36
N PHE A 264 4.80 -16.38 -8.03
CA PHE A 264 3.76 -16.99 -7.21
C PHE A 264 2.42 -16.26 -7.38
N THR A 265 2.40 -14.94 -7.23
CA THR A 265 1.17 -14.15 -7.33
C THR A 265 0.54 -14.21 -8.73
N LYS A 266 1.35 -14.21 -9.79
CA LYS A 266 0.85 -14.37 -11.17
C LYS A 266 0.18 -15.72 -11.39
N LYS A 267 0.78 -16.81 -10.92
CA LYS A 267 0.20 -18.16 -11.05
C LYS A 267 -1.06 -18.32 -10.20
N LEU A 268 -1.04 -17.79 -8.98
CA LEU A 268 -2.17 -17.83 -8.08
C LEU A 268 -3.37 -17.03 -8.63
N SER A 269 -3.13 -15.81 -9.14
CA SER A 269 -4.21 -15.00 -9.72
C SER A 269 -4.83 -15.67 -10.95
N ALA A 270 -4.02 -16.21 -11.85
CA ALA A 270 -4.52 -16.94 -13.01
C ALA A 270 -5.37 -18.17 -12.62
N ALA A 271 -4.92 -18.93 -11.61
CA ALA A 271 -5.68 -20.06 -11.11
C ALA A 271 -7.01 -19.63 -10.45
N LEU A 272 -7.00 -18.52 -9.71
CA LEU A 272 -8.20 -18.01 -9.05
C LEU A 272 -9.22 -17.45 -10.05
N ASP A 273 -8.75 -16.75 -11.09
CA ASP A 273 -9.59 -16.25 -12.19
C ASP A 273 -10.31 -17.41 -12.90
N ARG A 274 -9.60 -18.52 -13.16
CA ARG A 274 -10.20 -19.72 -13.77
C ARG A 274 -11.23 -20.39 -12.87
N ILE A 275 -10.87 -20.63 -11.61
CA ILE A 275 -11.76 -21.31 -10.64
C ILE A 275 -13.04 -20.50 -10.43
N SER A 276 -12.93 -19.17 -10.37
CA SER A 276 -14.06 -18.27 -10.18
C SER A 276 -14.91 -18.09 -11.45
N LYS A 277 -14.46 -18.61 -12.60
CA LYS A 277 -15.09 -18.39 -13.92
C LYS A 277 -15.29 -16.90 -14.21
N GLY A 278 -14.33 -16.07 -13.77
CA GLY A 278 -14.36 -14.63 -13.97
C GLY A 278 -15.12 -13.84 -12.90
N ALA A 279 -15.74 -14.47 -11.90
CA ALA A 279 -16.35 -13.73 -10.79
C ALA A 279 -15.31 -12.91 -9.98
N LEU A 280 -14.05 -13.37 -9.99
CA LEU A 280 -12.90 -12.63 -9.49
C LEU A 280 -12.00 -12.29 -10.68
N VAL A 281 -11.63 -11.03 -10.84
CA VAL A 281 -10.79 -10.53 -11.93
C VAL A 281 -9.53 -9.89 -11.36
N ASN A 282 -8.36 -10.43 -11.68
CA ASN A 282 -7.11 -9.84 -11.21
C ASN A 282 -6.82 -8.51 -11.93
N SER A 283 -6.69 -7.44 -11.16
CA SER A 283 -6.25 -6.14 -11.62
C SER A 283 -5.24 -5.55 -10.64
N THR A 284 -4.11 -5.07 -11.13
CA THR A 284 -3.05 -4.49 -10.28
C THR A 284 -3.14 -2.98 -10.16
N GLY A 285 -3.81 -2.30 -11.09
CA GLY A 285 -4.03 -0.85 -11.09
C GLY A 285 -5.34 -0.48 -10.40
N ASP A 286 -6.45 -0.97 -10.97
CA ASP A 286 -7.81 -0.65 -10.51
C ASP A 286 -8.42 -1.89 -9.87
N TYR A 287 -8.62 -1.84 -8.55
CA TYR A 287 -9.16 -2.96 -7.77
C TYR A 287 -9.95 -2.43 -6.56
N GLU A 288 -10.92 -3.18 -6.15
CA GLU A 288 -11.77 -2.92 -4.99
C GLU A 288 -11.46 -3.84 -3.81
N VAL A 289 -10.75 -4.94 -4.07
CA VAL A 289 -10.43 -5.97 -3.09
C VAL A 289 -8.94 -6.31 -3.11
N GLU A 290 -8.32 -6.46 -1.95
CA GLU A 290 -6.98 -7.02 -1.81
C GLU A 290 -7.06 -8.35 -1.06
N ILE A 291 -6.71 -9.45 -1.75
CA ILE A 291 -6.52 -10.74 -1.11
C ILE A 291 -5.14 -10.75 -0.50
N ARG A 292 -5.08 -10.73 0.82
CA ARG A 292 -3.82 -10.69 1.57
C ARG A 292 -3.48 -12.05 2.13
N LEU A 293 -2.28 -12.52 1.80
CA LEU A 293 -1.73 -13.78 2.26
C LEU A 293 -0.56 -13.52 3.20
N ILE A 294 -0.69 -13.87 4.46
CA ILE A 294 0.31 -13.63 5.50
C ILE A 294 0.97 -14.95 5.85
N ALA A 295 2.26 -15.11 5.47
CA ALA A 295 3.00 -16.34 5.68
C ALA A 295 3.22 -16.65 7.16
N ASN A 296 3.06 -17.91 7.53
CA ASN A 296 3.54 -18.46 8.77
C ASN A 296 4.99 -19.00 8.61
N LYS A 297 5.55 -19.58 9.68
CA LYS A 297 6.91 -20.13 9.66
C LYS A 297 7.05 -21.42 8.82
N GLU A 298 5.94 -22.08 8.54
CA GLU A 298 5.86 -23.36 7.82
C GLU A 298 5.64 -23.17 6.32
N GLY A 299 5.58 -21.92 5.83
CA GLY A 299 5.35 -21.62 4.42
C GLY A 299 3.89 -21.63 3.98
N ASN A 300 2.96 -21.83 4.91
CA ASN A 300 1.52 -21.69 4.66
C ASN A 300 1.09 -20.24 4.92
N TYR A 301 -0.09 -19.85 4.41
CA TYR A 301 -0.60 -18.50 4.54
C TYR A 301 -1.91 -18.45 5.32
N PHE A 302 -2.03 -17.41 6.15
CA PHE A 302 -3.31 -16.96 6.69
C PHE A 302 -3.96 -16.02 5.66
N PRO A 303 -5.14 -16.39 5.12
CA PRO A 303 -5.82 -15.57 4.12
C PRO A 303 -6.73 -14.55 4.79
N CYS A 304 -6.69 -13.32 4.32
CA CYS A 304 -7.67 -12.29 4.67
C CYS A 304 -7.90 -11.34 3.49
N VAL A 305 -8.98 -10.58 3.57
CA VAL A 305 -9.38 -9.64 2.54
C VAL A 305 -9.36 -8.23 3.12
N LYS A 306 -8.76 -7.29 2.40
CA LYS A 306 -8.91 -5.86 2.64
C LYS A 306 -9.86 -5.28 1.60
N LEU A 307 -10.89 -4.57 2.04
CA LEU A 307 -11.88 -3.94 1.18
C LEU A 307 -11.48 -2.48 0.96
N TYR A 308 -11.20 -2.10 -0.28
CA TYR A 308 -10.95 -0.71 -0.67
C TYR A 308 -12.25 0.07 -0.87
N THR A 309 -13.36 -0.64 -1.04
CA THR A 309 -14.72 -0.09 -0.99
C THR A 309 -15.11 0.43 0.39
N LEU A 310 -14.49 -0.10 1.46
CA LEU A 310 -14.70 0.34 2.83
C LEU A 310 -13.87 1.59 3.13
N GLN A 311 -14.53 2.74 3.28
CA GLN A 311 -13.86 3.99 3.59
C GLN A 311 -13.47 4.07 5.07
N ASP A 312 -12.17 4.09 5.33
CA ASP A 312 -11.63 4.39 6.67
C ASP A 312 -11.47 5.90 6.85
N LYS A 313 -12.38 6.51 7.62
CA LYS A 313 -12.41 7.97 7.84
C LYS A 313 -11.57 8.43 9.04
N ARG A 314 -10.95 7.52 9.79
CA ARG A 314 -10.24 7.84 11.04
C ARG A 314 -9.11 8.84 10.87
N PHE A 315 -8.39 8.77 9.77
CA PHE A 315 -7.15 9.52 9.54
C PHE A 315 -7.18 10.35 8.25
N THR A 316 -8.35 10.72 7.77
CA THR A 316 -8.53 11.51 6.53
C THR A 316 -7.90 12.90 6.60
N TYR A 317 -7.66 13.41 7.80
CA TYR A 317 -6.95 14.66 8.02
C TYR A 317 -5.47 14.60 7.58
N ARG A 318 -4.86 13.41 7.59
CA ARG A 318 -3.42 13.21 7.31
C ARG A 318 -3.17 13.19 5.81
N LYS A 319 -3.23 14.35 5.19
CA LYS A 319 -2.87 14.54 3.77
C LYS A 319 -1.36 14.62 3.58
N ASN A 320 -0.66 15.23 4.55
CA ASN A 320 0.78 15.38 4.51
C ASN A 320 1.46 14.36 5.43
N ALA A 321 2.56 13.78 4.94
CA ALA A 321 3.45 12.89 5.69
C ALA A 321 4.87 13.03 5.16
N ILE A 322 5.86 13.00 6.06
CA ILE A 322 7.28 12.92 5.75
C ILE A 322 7.82 11.54 6.16
N ALA A 323 9.00 11.16 5.69
CA ALA A 323 9.55 9.81 5.92
C ALA A 323 9.66 9.41 7.40
N SER A 324 9.93 10.38 8.29
CA SER A 324 10.01 10.17 9.75
C SER A 324 8.68 10.24 10.48
N SER A 325 7.56 10.51 9.77
CA SER A 325 6.25 10.67 10.41
C SER A 325 5.76 9.39 11.06
N ILE A 326 5.41 9.47 12.34
CA ILE A 326 4.73 8.39 13.04
C ILE A 326 3.37 8.10 12.40
N HIS A 327 2.96 6.83 12.36
CA HIS A 327 1.62 6.47 11.89
C HIS A 327 0.56 6.94 12.91
N PRO A 328 -0.55 7.57 12.50
CA PRO A 328 -1.53 8.12 13.44
C PRO A 328 -2.13 7.08 14.39
N SER A 329 -2.33 5.83 13.96
CA SER A 329 -2.79 4.78 14.88
C SER A 329 -1.76 4.43 15.95
N THR A 330 -0.46 4.60 15.70
CA THR A 330 0.58 4.42 16.71
C THR A 330 0.55 5.58 17.71
N ALA A 331 0.40 6.81 17.23
CA ALA A 331 0.25 7.99 18.09
C ALA A 331 -1.01 7.88 18.96
N ALA A 332 -2.16 7.49 18.37
CA ALA A 332 -3.40 7.25 19.10
C ALA A 332 -3.25 6.17 20.19
N LEU A 333 -2.58 5.06 19.86
CA LEU A 333 -2.31 3.98 20.81
C LEU A 333 -1.40 4.42 21.96
N MET A 334 -0.42 5.27 21.68
CA MET A 334 0.42 5.87 22.72
C MET A 334 -0.41 6.74 23.67
N MET A 335 -1.32 7.55 23.14
CA MET A 335 -2.22 8.37 23.97
C MET A 335 -3.18 7.53 24.78
N GLU A 336 -3.62 6.39 24.25
CA GLU A 336 -4.44 5.41 24.99
C GLU A 336 -3.66 4.82 26.19
N VAL A 337 -2.44 4.37 25.97
CA VAL A 337 -1.56 3.83 27.04
C VAL A 337 -1.21 4.89 28.07
N ALA A 338 -1.07 6.15 27.65
CA ALA A 338 -0.72 7.27 28.50
C ALA A 338 -1.92 7.91 29.20
N GLU A 339 -3.16 7.51 28.91
CA GLU A 339 -4.40 8.20 29.33
C GLU A 339 -4.40 8.66 30.78
N LYS A 340 -4.03 7.79 31.70
CA LYS A 340 -4.00 8.09 33.15
C LYS A 340 -2.99 9.19 33.57
N TYR A 341 -2.08 9.59 32.68
CA TYR A 341 -1.09 10.62 32.88
C TYR A 341 -1.43 11.92 32.15
N LEU A 342 -2.37 11.88 31.22
CA LEU A 342 -2.80 13.05 30.44
C LEU A 342 -3.68 13.95 31.31
N LYS A 343 -3.58 15.24 31.06
CA LYS A 343 -4.37 16.25 31.75
C LYS A 343 -5.38 16.89 30.79
N GLU A 344 -6.61 17.04 31.25
CA GLU A 344 -7.62 17.85 30.56
C GLU A 344 -7.20 19.31 30.56
N ASP A 345 -7.51 20.05 29.51
CA ASP A 345 -7.13 21.46 29.32
C ASP A 345 -5.61 21.73 29.50
N ALA A 346 -4.78 20.74 29.19
CA ALA A 346 -3.34 20.87 29.25
C ALA A 346 -2.79 21.89 28.26
N GLN A 347 -1.68 22.50 28.60
CA GLN A 347 -0.76 23.20 27.68
C GLN A 347 0.28 22.21 27.20
N ILE A 348 0.31 21.95 25.87
CA ILE A 348 1.09 20.85 25.27
C ILE A 348 2.13 21.41 24.32
N MET A 349 3.31 20.79 24.33
CA MET A 349 4.41 21.08 23.39
C MET A 349 4.90 19.80 22.69
N ASP A 350 5.05 19.88 21.37
CA ASP A 350 5.84 18.92 20.58
C ASP A 350 7.07 19.62 19.99
N PRO A 351 8.26 19.35 20.54
CA PRO A 351 9.52 19.96 20.11
C PRO A 351 9.93 19.62 18.66
N PHE A 352 9.47 18.48 18.13
CA PHE A 352 9.84 17.95 16.83
C PHE A 352 8.60 17.47 16.06
N CYS A 353 7.65 18.41 15.90
CA CYS A 353 6.26 18.07 15.56
C CYS A 353 6.08 17.49 14.14
N GLY A 354 7.06 17.65 13.24
CA GLY A 354 6.93 17.24 11.88
C GLY A 354 5.63 17.77 11.25
N VAL A 355 4.80 16.85 10.77
CA VAL A 355 3.47 17.18 10.19
C VAL A 355 2.32 17.16 11.23
N GLY A 356 2.63 17.23 12.53
CA GLY A 356 1.67 17.45 13.60
C GLY A 356 0.89 16.24 14.11
N THR A 357 1.21 15.02 13.69
CA THR A 357 0.43 13.82 13.99
C THR A 357 0.27 13.56 15.51
N MET A 358 1.34 13.71 16.31
CA MET A 358 1.32 13.47 17.74
C MET A 358 0.35 14.41 18.47
N LEU A 359 0.42 15.69 18.15
CA LEU A 359 -0.43 16.73 18.77
C LEU A 359 -1.91 16.55 18.40
N ILE A 360 -2.19 16.20 17.13
CA ILE A 360 -3.56 15.96 16.67
C ILE A 360 -4.16 14.75 17.41
N GLU A 361 -3.45 13.63 17.49
CA GLU A 361 -3.96 12.43 18.17
C GLU A 361 -4.06 12.63 19.68
N ARG A 362 -3.14 13.41 20.29
CA ARG A 362 -3.25 13.80 21.71
C ARG A 362 -4.54 14.59 21.98
N HIS A 363 -4.83 15.61 21.20
CA HIS A 363 -6.03 16.42 21.35
C HIS A 363 -7.32 15.62 21.10
N LYS A 364 -7.29 14.69 20.12
CA LYS A 364 -8.43 13.80 19.85
C LYS A 364 -8.70 12.78 20.97
N LYS A 365 -7.69 12.40 21.74
CA LYS A 365 -7.86 11.53 22.92
C LYS A 365 -8.45 12.28 24.10
N LEU A 366 -7.93 13.46 24.38
CA LEU A 366 -8.38 14.32 25.47
C LEU A 366 -8.13 15.80 25.10
N ALA A 367 -9.14 16.63 25.15
CA ALA A 367 -9.02 18.02 24.71
C ALA A 367 -7.92 18.77 25.49
N ALA A 368 -7.11 19.54 24.75
CA ALA A 368 -6.06 20.38 25.28
C ALA A 368 -6.43 21.84 25.08
N LYS A 369 -6.00 22.73 26.01
CA LYS A 369 -6.29 24.16 25.98
C LYS A 369 -5.42 24.90 24.97
N GLU A 370 -4.10 24.68 25.04
CA GLU A 370 -3.12 25.30 24.16
C GLU A 370 -2.15 24.25 23.64
N ILE A 371 -1.91 24.27 22.35
CA ILE A 371 -1.08 23.28 21.67
C ILE A 371 -0.04 24.01 20.84
N TYR A 372 1.23 23.66 21.06
CA TYR A 372 2.38 24.21 20.36
C TYR A 372 3.21 23.10 19.70
N GLY A 373 3.72 23.37 18.52
CA GLY A 373 4.65 22.49 17.85
C GLY A 373 5.77 23.26 17.17
N THR A 374 7.01 22.85 17.35
CA THR A 374 8.16 23.38 16.60
C THR A 374 8.74 22.33 15.68
N ASP A 375 9.30 22.75 14.57
CA ASP A 375 10.13 21.95 13.69
C ASP A 375 11.09 22.86 12.91
N ILE A 376 12.27 22.32 12.60
CA ILE A 376 13.29 23.02 11.80
C ILE A 376 13.01 22.98 10.30
N PHE A 377 12.09 22.11 9.85
CA PHE A 377 11.71 21.98 8.45
C PHE A 377 10.44 22.75 8.14
N GLY A 378 10.58 23.84 7.36
CA GLY A 378 9.45 24.70 7.00
C GLY A 378 8.32 23.97 6.27
N ASP A 379 8.65 23.05 5.35
CA ASP A 379 7.66 22.25 4.61
C ASP A 379 6.86 21.33 5.55
N ALA A 380 7.49 20.78 6.59
CA ALA A 380 6.79 19.99 7.60
C ALA A 380 5.77 20.85 8.37
N ILE A 381 6.13 22.10 8.72
CA ILE A 381 5.23 23.05 9.38
C ILE A 381 4.05 23.45 8.48
N ILE A 382 4.27 23.61 7.18
CA ILE A 382 3.18 23.88 6.20
C ILE A 382 2.21 22.70 6.20
N GLY A 383 2.73 21.48 6.05
CA GLY A 383 1.93 20.24 6.10
C GLY A 383 1.21 20.02 7.44
N ALA A 384 1.85 20.40 8.56
CA ALA A 384 1.25 20.33 9.89
C ALA A 384 0.02 21.23 10.03
N ARG A 385 0.10 22.46 9.52
CA ARG A 385 -1.03 23.41 9.52
C ARG A 385 -2.22 22.88 8.72
N GLU A 386 -1.96 22.35 7.53
CA GLU A 386 -3.00 21.74 6.69
C GLU A 386 -3.64 20.52 7.36
N ASN A 387 -2.83 19.60 7.90
CA ASN A 387 -3.32 18.43 8.63
C ASN A 387 -4.17 18.84 9.86
N ALA A 388 -3.74 19.83 10.64
CA ALA A 388 -4.48 20.31 11.80
C ALA A 388 -5.80 20.98 11.40
N GLN A 389 -5.81 21.77 10.33
CA GLN A 389 -7.03 22.35 9.77
C GLN A 389 -8.04 21.27 9.37
N LEU A 390 -7.60 20.24 8.62
CA LEU A 390 -8.43 19.11 8.23
C LEU A 390 -8.92 18.26 9.42
N ALA A 391 -8.12 18.20 10.49
CA ALA A 391 -8.47 17.52 11.73
C ALA A 391 -9.46 18.30 12.60
N GLY A 392 -9.66 19.61 12.31
CA GLY A 392 -10.43 20.53 13.16
C GLY A 392 -9.73 20.86 14.49
N VAL A 393 -8.38 20.83 14.52
CA VAL A 393 -7.58 21.06 15.72
C VAL A 393 -6.79 22.35 15.57
N ARG A 394 -6.90 23.26 16.56
CA ARG A 394 -6.11 24.49 16.56
C ARG A 394 -4.75 24.22 17.23
N VAL A 395 -3.68 24.47 16.50
CA VAL A 395 -2.28 24.29 16.94
C VAL A 395 -1.43 25.48 16.51
N ASN A 396 -0.58 25.96 17.41
CA ASN A 396 0.40 27.01 17.15
C ASN A 396 1.70 26.39 16.63
N TYR A 397 1.82 26.24 15.30
CA TYR A 397 3.02 25.71 14.67
C TYR A 397 4.04 26.80 14.37
N ILE A 398 5.28 26.59 14.81
CA ILE A 398 6.37 27.55 14.72
C ILE A 398 7.55 26.90 13.99
N HIS A 399 7.97 27.47 12.86
CA HIS A 399 9.20 27.09 12.15
C HIS A 399 10.41 27.60 12.94
N ARG A 400 10.97 26.77 13.81
CA ARG A 400 12.08 27.12 14.70
C ARG A 400 12.74 25.86 15.26
N ASP A 401 14.04 25.96 15.58
CA ASP A 401 14.69 24.95 16.41
C ASP A 401 14.12 25.03 17.84
N PHE A 402 13.80 23.85 18.40
CA PHE A 402 13.31 23.78 19.77
C PHE A 402 14.31 24.31 20.79
N MET A 403 15.60 24.19 20.55
CA MET A 403 16.65 24.67 21.47
C MET A 403 16.61 26.21 21.62
N ASP A 404 16.13 26.92 20.61
CA ASP A 404 15.93 28.38 20.59
C ASP A 404 14.51 28.79 21.02
N PHE A 405 13.64 27.85 21.34
CA PHE A 405 12.25 28.16 21.72
C PHE A 405 12.17 28.72 23.13
N ALA A 406 11.42 29.80 23.30
CA ALA A 406 11.06 30.38 24.60
C ALA A 406 9.59 30.77 24.60
N HIS A 407 8.94 30.69 25.74
CA HIS A 407 7.55 31.09 25.92
C HIS A 407 7.31 31.68 27.32
N ASP A 408 6.33 32.55 27.43
CA ASP A 408 6.02 33.26 28.67
C ASP A 408 5.37 32.36 29.74
N TYR A 409 4.75 31.26 29.35
CA TYR A 409 4.19 30.27 30.26
C TYR A 409 4.78 28.87 30.05
N LEU A 410 4.67 28.04 31.09
CA LEU A 410 5.19 26.68 31.10
C LEU A 410 4.15 25.66 30.60
N PHE A 411 4.61 24.52 30.17
CA PHE A 411 3.80 23.43 29.58
C PHE A 411 3.52 22.34 30.63
N ASP A 412 2.30 21.76 30.54
CA ASP A 412 1.90 20.58 31.31
C ASP A 412 2.47 19.30 30.73
N GLU A 413 2.65 19.26 29.38
CA GLU A 413 3.07 18.06 28.66
C GLU A 413 4.05 18.38 27.53
N ILE A 414 5.07 17.53 27.38
CA ILE A 414 5.85 17.38 26.14
C ILE A 414 5.50 16.02 25.55
N ILE A 415 5.08 16.00 24.26
CA ILE A 415 4.69 14.77 23.57
C ILE A 415 5.34 14.78 22.20
N THR A 416 6.24 13.86 21.94
CA THR A 416 7.02 13.92 20.70
C THR A 416 7.49 12.57 20.18
N ASN A 417 7.61 12.48 18.87
CA ASN A 417 8.38 11.47 18.16
C ASN A 417 9.80 11.99 17.98
N MET A 418 10.73 11.49 18.82
CA MET A 418 12.12 11.96 18.82
C MET A 418 12.80 11.78 17.47
N PRO A 419 13.64 12.73 17.06
CA PRO A 419 14.44 12.59 15.85
C PRO A 419 15.30 11.30 15.88
N ILE A 420 15.29 10.59 14.77
CA ILE A 420 16.13 9.39 14.59
C ILE A 420 17.58 9.78 14.30
N ARG A 421 18.51 8.93 14.69
CA ARG A 421 19.95 9.17 14.54
C ARG A 421 20.37 9.47 13.09
N GLY A 422 19.86 8.74 12.10
CA GLY A 422 20.20 8.95 10.69
C GLY A 422 21.73 8.84 10.46
N LYS A 423 22.33 9.92 9.94
CA LYS A 423 23.77 10.04 9.69
C LYS A 423 24.57 10.61 10.87
N LYS A 424 23.91 11.00 11.96
CA LYS A 424 24.58 11.57 13.14
C LYS A 424 25.42 10.52 13.86
N THR A 425 26.53 10.96 14.42
CA THR A 425 27.38 10.14 15.29
C THR A 425 26.69 9.87 16.61
N LYS A 426 27.23 8.92 17.38
CA LYS A 426 26.74 8.65 18.73
C LYS A 426 26.96 9.85 19.66
N GLN A 427 28.05 10.60 19.47
CA GLN A 427 28.37 11.80 20.26
C GLN A 427 27.39 12.92 19.97
N GLU A 428 27.11 13.23 18.70
CA GLU A 428 26.12 14.25 18.32
C GLU A 428 24.72 13.94 18.84
N MET A 429 24.34 12.65 18.86
CA MET A 429 23.06 12.24 19.47
C MET A 429 23.08 12.40 20.99
N ASP A 430 24.21 12.10 21.64
CA ASP A 430 24.34 12.30 23.08
C ASP A 430 24.21 13.79 23.46
N GLU A 431 24.91 14.67 22.75
CA GLU A 431 24.82 16.12 22.90
C GLU A 431 23.38 16.61 22.70
N PHE A 432 22.74 16.18 21.61
CA PHE A 432 21.33 16.50 21.31
C PHE A 432 20.37 16.11 22.46
N TYR A 433 20.47 14.88 22.98
CA TYR A 433 19.62 14.47 24.10
C TYR A 433 19.94 15.27 25.39
N GLY A 434 21.20 15.64 25.61
CA GLY A 434 21.59 16.50 26.73
C GLY A 434 20.98 17.89 26.68
N GLU A 435 21.05 18.53 25.52
CA GLU A 435 20.43 19.83 25.25
C GLU A 435 18.89 19.75 25.37
N PHE A 436 18.30 18.70 24.79
CA PHE A 436 16.84 18.47 24.88
C PHE A 436 16.35 18.39 26.34
N PHE A 437 16.97 17.54 27.18
CA PHE A 437 16.55 17.39 28.57
C PHE A 437 16.78 18.69 29.36
N LYS A 438 17.88 19.40 29.10
CA LYS A 438 18.15 20.71 29.72
C LYS A 438 17.09 21.74 29.28
N LYS A 439 16.79 21.83 28.01
CA LYS A 439 15.80 22.74 27.45
C LYS A 439 14.39 22.47 27.97
N ALA A 440 14.02 21.19 28.10
CA ALA A 440 12.74 20.79 28.65
C ALA A 440 12.51 21.31 30.08
N GLN A 441 13.55 21.39 30.94
CA GLN A 441 13.44 21.95 32.30
C GLN A 441 13.05 23.42 32.28
N GLU A 442 13.44 24.19 31.25
CA GLU A 442 13.15 25.61 31.16
C GLU A 442 11.66 25.90 30.90
N ILE A 443 10.97 24.97 30.25
CA ILE A 443 9.60 25.17 29.76
C ILE A 443 8.55 24.30 30.44
N LEU A 444 8.94 23.37 31.32
CA LEU A 444 7.99 22.45 31.96
C LEU A 444 7.51 22.97 33.31
N LYS A 445 6.23 22.75 33.61
CA LYS A 445 5.63 22.97 34.92
C LYS A 445 6.09 21.89 35.93
N GLN A 446 5.93 22.19 37.20
CA GLN A 446 6.00 21.17 38.26
C GLN A 446 5.05 19.99 37.96
N ASN A 447 5.53 18.77 38.08
CA ASN A 447 4.79 17.54 37.81
C ASN A 447 4.34 17.35 36.34
N ALA A 448 4.96 18.07 35.40
CA ALA A 448 4.70 17.90 33.97
C ALA A 448 5.05 16.48 33.48
N ILE A 449 4.38 16.07 32.43
CA ILE A 449 4.56 14.74 31.81
C ILE A 449 5.29 14.87 30.49
N MET A 450 6.27 14.02 30.25
CA MET A 450 6.90 13.86 28.93
C MET A 450 6.57 12.47 28.37
N ILE A 451 6.09 12.42 27.14
CA ILE A 451 5.81 11.19 26.39
C ILE A 451 6.69 11.19 25.15
N LEU A 452 7.72 10.37 25.17
CA LEU A 452 8.71 10.29 24.11
C LEU A 452 8.56 8.97 23.35
N TYR A 453 8.55 9.02 22.01
CA TYR A 453 8.67 7.86 21.15
C TYR A 453 10.06 7.85 20.53
N THR A 454 10.87 6.85 20.84
CA THR A 454 12.29 6.82 20.47
C THR A 454 12.84 5.41 20.34
N ASN A 455 13.86 5.24 19.53
CA ASN A 455 14.69 4.03 19.47
C ASN A 455 16.08 4.20 20.15
N GLU A 456 16.31 5.35 20.78
CA GLU A 456 17.57 5.68 21.44
C GLU A 456 17.44 5.65 23.00
N MET A 457 16.87 4.57 23.53
CA MET A 457 16.64 4.38 24.96
C MET A 457 17.90 4.54 25.85
N GLY A 458 19.07 4.26 25.30
CA GLY A 458 20.34 4.42 26.01
C GLY A 458 20.58 5.86 26.46
N PHE A 459 20.29 6.83 25.59
CA PHE A 459 20.43 8.25 25.92
C PHE A 459 19.33 8.70 26.90
N VAL A 460 18.09 8.29 26.69
CA VAL A 460 17.03 8.60 27.66
C VAL A 460 17.41 8.14 29.06
N LYS A 461 17.78 6.86 29.22
CA LYS A 461 18.19 6.30 30.52
C LYS A 461 19.45 6.98 31.10
N LYS A 462 20.38 7.44 30.27
CA LYS A 462 21.54 8.21 30.70
C LYS A 462 21.10 9.52 31.35
N TYR A 463 20.27 10.30 30.63
CA TYR A 463 19.88 11.64 31.14
C TYR A 463 18.89 11.58 32.28
N LEU A 464 18.04 10.56 32.39
CA LEU A 464 17.23 10.31 33.60
C LEU A 464 18.10 10.01 34.86
N ARG A 465 19.30 9.44 34.69
CA ARG A 465 20.24 9.23 35.82
C ARG A 465 21.00 10.49 36.17
N LEU A 466 21.30 11.35 35.21
CA LEU A 466 22.04 12.59 35.40
C LEU A 466 21.16 13.70 36.00
N HIS A 467 19.88 13.72 35.70
CA HIS A 467 18.92 14.74 36.14
C HIS A 467 17.87 14.09 37.06
N LYS A 468 18.02 14.26 38.34
CA LYS A 468 17.14 13.67 39.39
C LYS A 468 15.71 14.22 39.35
N GLU A 469 15.52 15.34 38.68
CA GLU A 469 14.23 15.98 38.44
C GLU A 469 13.31 15.16 37.56
N TYR A 470 13.88 14.20 36.79
CA TYR A 470 13.11 13.32 35.91
C TYR A 470 12.92 11.94 36.51
N GLN A 471 11.66 11.52 36.62
CA GLN A 471 11.27 10.20 37.11
C GLN A 471 10.67 9.38 35.94
N LEU A 472 11.24 8.23 35.64
CA LEU A 472 10.63 7.26 34.71
C LEU A 472 9.37 6.68 35.34
N LEU A 473 8.22 6.87 34.71
CA LEU A 473 6.94 6.30 35.13
C LEU A 473 6.63 4.98 34.41
N GLN A 474 6.89 4.93 33.11
CA GLN A 474 6.57 3.76 32.28
C GLN A 474 7.46 3.70 31.04
N GLU A 475 7.86 2.48 30.68
CA GLU A 475 8.53 2.16 29.42
C GLU A 475 7.73 1.06 28.73
N VAL A 476 7.41 1.25 27.43
CA VAL A 476 6.62 0.31 26.62
C VAL A 476 7.34 0.04 25.31
N VAL A 477 7.70 -1.21 25.05
CA VAL A 477 8.31 -1.63 23.79
C VAL A 477 7.24 -1.61 22.69
N MET A 478 7.34 -0.65 21.78
CA MET A 478 6.39 -0.47 20.68
C MET A 478 6.76 -1.31 19.46
N GLN A 479 8.03 -1.33 19.07
CA GLN A 479 8.52 -2.05 17.88
C GLN A 479 9.82 -2.80 18.19
N PRO A 480 9.77 -4.08 18.60
CA PRO A 480 10.96 -4.82 19.02
C PRO A 480 12.04 -4.95 17.93
N LYS A 481 11.66 -4.98 16.64
CA LYS A 481 12.62 -5.14 15.54
C LYS A 481 13.45 -3.87 15.26
N THR A 482 12.95 -2.72 15.63
CA THR A 482 13.55 -1.40 15.38
C THR A 482 13.83 -0.66 16.68
N ASP A 483 13.70 -1.34 17.83
CA ASP A 483 13.93 -0.85 19.18
C ASP A 483 13.15 0.44 19.55
N PHE A 484 12.05 0.72 18.85
CA PHE A 484 11.21 1.87 19.22
C PHE A 484 10.41 1.58 20.47
N ASN A 485 10.54 2.52 21.41
CA ASN A 485 9.87 2.50 22.70
C ASN A 485 9.08 3.78 22.92
N MET A 486 7.99 3.67 23.67
CA MET A 486 7.30 4.77 24.28
C MET A 486 7.78 4.90 25.72
N VAL A 487 8.15 6.11 26.13
CA VAL A 487 8.64 6.40 27.47
C VAL A 487 7.78 7.50 28.08
N ILE A 488 7.29 7.26 29.28
CA ILE A 488 6.55 8.26 30.06
C ILE A 488 7.40 8.67 31.25
N ILE A 489 7.67 9.97 31.34
CA ILE A 489 8.55 10.59 32.33
C ILE A 489 7.77 11.69 33.05
N ARG A 490 7.92 11.79 34.37
CA ARG A 490 7.46 12.93 35.15
C ARG A 490 8.63 13.85 35.45
N TYR A 491 8.40 15.14 35.29
CA TYR A 491 9.34 16.18 35.70
C TYR A 491 8.95 16.76 37.06
N HIS A 492 9.89 16.81 37.99
CA HIS A 492 9.76 17.42 39.32
C HIS A 492 10.71 18.62 39.41
N LYS A 493 10.17 19.82 39.50
CA LYS A 493 10.97 21.04 39.61
C LYS A 493 11.51 21.18 41.03
#